data_386ef9abe833f7402e1ad3cd4541fa26
#
_entry.id   386ef9abe833f7402e1ad3cd4541fa26
#
_cell.length_a   1.000
_cell.length_b   1.000
_cell.length_c   1.000
_cell.angle_alpha   90.00
_cell.angle_beta   90.00
_cell.angle_gamma   90.00
#
_symmetry.space_group_name_H-M   'P 1'
#
loop_
_entity.id
_entity.type
_entity.pdbx_description
1 polymer ?
#
loop_
_entity_poly.entity_id
_entity_poly.type
_entity_poly.pdbx_seq_one_letter_code
_entity_poly.pdbx_strand_id
1 'polypeptide(L)'
;MMAGRRKAAVLLAATVAVSTAGCSTSGLASLPLPHPGTGKGGYTINAVFANALNLPAYAKVRLAGADVGQLKDIVARDYTAVAQLSINEGVRLPKGSTVELRSATPLGDVFIAVKPPAKVTADAPMLRDGDTIPIEKTTEAATVENLLTGAAVLVNGGAIQNLTDIINGAGKAAGDNGGKNFRDLVANTNKLLRTMNARTDQLSDSLTALS
;
A
#
# COMPACT_ATOMS: atom_id res chain seq x y z
N MET A 1 27.02 69.42 3.05
CA MET A 1 26.51 68.45 2.06
C MET A 1 26.78 66.96 2.39
N MET A 2 27.52 66.61 3.44
CA MET A 2 27.85 65.19 3.77
C MET A 2 26.82 64.47 4.63
N ALA A 3 25.98 65.17 5.41
CA ALA A 3 25.01 64.56 6.31
C ALA A 3 23.79 63.94 5.62
N GLY A 4 23.39 64.45 4.45
CA GLY A 4 22.26 63.92 3.67
C GLY A 4 22.55 62.55 3.00
N ARG A 5 23.80 62.39 2.53
CA ARG A 5 24.21 61.12 1.86
C ARG A 5 24.29 59.94 2.84
N ARG A 6 24.68 60.20 4.13
CA ARG A 6 24.70 59.15 5.17
C ARG A 6 23.30 58.70 5.58
N LYS A 7 22.34 59.62 5.63
CA LYS A 7 20.93 59.30 5.95
C LYS A 7 20.26 58.48 4.79
N ALA A 8 20.56 58.84 3.56
CA ALA A 8 20.06 58.09 2.39
C ALA A 8 20.67 56.68 2.31
N ALA A 9 21.96 56.53 2.59
CA ALA A 9 22.63 55.22 2.61
C ALA A 9 22.07 54.29 3.74
N VAL A 10 21.77 54.84 4.92
CA VAL A 10 21.18 54.08 6.02
C VAL A 10 19.74 53.67 5.69
N LEU A 11 18.94 54.50 5.06
CA LEU A 11 17.59 54.16 4.61
C LEU A 11 17.58 53.09 3.51
N LEU A 12 18.54 53.17 2.58
CA LEU A 12 18.66 52.13 1.51
C LEU A 12 19.13 50.80 2.10
N ALA A 13 20.04 50.79 3.07
CA ALA A 13 20.46 49.56 3.78
C ALA A 13 19.35 48.94 4.59
N ALA A 14 18.49 49.73 5.23
CA ALA A 14 17.33 49.24 6.00
C ALA A 14 16.25 48.62 5.11
N THR A 15 16.01 49.15 3.90
CA THR A 15 15.06 48.58 2.97
C THR A 15 15.51 47.24 2.37
N VAL A 16 16.81 47.06 2.13
CA VAL A 16 17.38 45.78 1.65
C VAL A 16 17.35 44.71 2.75
N ALA A 17 17.57 45.08 4.03
CA ALA A 17 17.53 44.13 5.14
C ALA A 17 16.10 43.57 5.40
N VAL A 18 15.04 44.35 5.16
CA VAL A 18 13.66 43.89 5.34
C VAL A 18 13.20 42.93 4.21
N SER A 19 13.75 43.06 3.00
CA SER A 19 13.39 42.18 1.87
C SER A 19 14.02 40.78 1.93
N THR A 20 15.08 40.57 2.75
CA THR A 20 15.70 39.24 2.92
C THR A 20 15.11 38.41 4.05
N ALA A 21 14.29 38.99 4.93
CA ALA A 21 13.63 38.28 6.02
C ALA A 21 12.43 37.37 5.57
N GLY A 22 12.00 37.49 4.32
CA GLY A 22 10.87 36.74 3.78
C GLY A 22 11.12 35.29 3.37
N CYS A 23 12.39 34.84 3.35
CA CYS A 23 12.73 33.50 2.82
C CYS A 23 12.81 32.38 3.87
N SER A 24 12.56 32.64 5.15
CA SER A 24 12.62 31.63 6.21
C SER A 24 11.25 31.19 6.75
N THR A 25 10.15 31.58 6.13
CA THR A 25 8.86 31.01 6.47
C THR A 25 8.79 29.60 5.90
N SER A 26 8.87 28.58 6.75
CA SER A 26 8.35 27.25 6.45
C SER A 26 7.00 27.46 5.77
N GLY A 27 6.91 27.07 4.49
CA GLY A 27 5.81 27.45 3.60
C GLY A 27 4.42 27.16 4.18
N LEU A 28 3.37 27.53 3.47
CA LEU A 28 1.97 27.29 3.83
C LEU A 28 1.65 25.89 4.38
N ALA A 29 2.50 24.91 4.12
CA ALA A 29 2.43 23.56 4.67
C ALA A 29 2.63 23.48 6.20
N SER A 30 3.20 24.49 6.83
CA SER A 30 3.39 24.54 8.29
C SER A 30 2.22 25.19 9.05
N LEU A 31 1.23 25.71 8.34
CA LEU A 31 0.01 26.21 8.98
C LEU A 31 -0.78 25.05 9.57
N PRO A 32 -1.13 25.08 10.87
CA PRO A 32 -2.00 24.07 11.48
C PRO A 32 -3.43 24.23 10.96
N LEU A 33 -3.65 23.82 9.71
CA LEU A 33 -5.00 23.76 9.17
C LEU A 33 -5.79 22.68 9.92
N PRO A 34 -7.03 22.97 10.36
CA PRO A 34 -7.86 21.92 10.95
C PRO A 34 -8.07 20.82 9.91
N HIS A 35 -7.54 19.64 10.19
CA HIS A 35 -7.72 18.48 9.32
C HIS A 35 -9.13 17.95 9.52
N PRO A 36 -9.95 17.82 8.48
CA PRO A 36 -11.25 17.21 8.59
C PRO A 36 -11.07 15.72 8.98
N GLY A 37 -11.55 15.34 10.16
CA GLY A 37 -11.64 13.94 10.55
C GLY A 37 -11.08 13.54 11.90
N THR A 38 -10.34 14.39 12.63
CA THR A 38 -9.97 14.12 14.02
C THR A 38 -10.87 14.91 14.96
N GLY A 39 -12.02 14.33 15.29
CA GLY A 39 -12.81 14.81 16.42
C GLY A 39 -11.96 14.82 17.70
N LYS A 40 -12.18 15.79 18.59
CA LYS A 40 -11.62 15.76 19.94
C LYS A 40 -12.16 14.51 20.65
N GLY A 41 -11.28 13.56 21.03
CA GLY A 41 -11.71 12.38 21.81
C GLY A 41 -11.38 11.02 21.20
N GLY A 42 -10.70 10.97 20.05
CA GLY A 42 -10.21 9.73 19.44
C GLY A 42 -9.01 9.14 20.19
N TYR A 43 -8.58 7.96 19.78
CA TYR A 43 -7.40 7.27 20.31
C TYR A 43 -6.40 6.94 19.19
N THR A 44 -5.15 6.71 19.57
CA THR A 44 -4.07 6.39 18.62
C THR A 44 -3.68 4.92 18.78
N ILE A 45 -3.56 4.21 17.67
CA ILE A 45 -2.98 2.85 17.63
C ILE A 45 -1.77 2.85 16.69
N ASN A 46 -0.87 1.90 16.90
CA ASN A 46 0.25 1.69 16.02
C ASN A 46 -0.01 0.48 15.13
N ALA A 47 0.42 0.54 13.87
CA ALA A 47 0.43 -0.60 12.95
C ALA A 47 1.84 -0.76 12.37
N VAL A 48 2.41 -1.96 12.48
CA VAL A 48 3.77 -2.26 12.02
C VAL A 48 3.67 -2.92 10.65
N PHE A 49 4.27 -2.31 9.64
CA PHE A 49 4.34 -2.84 8.27
C PHE A 49 5.77 -3.20 7.90
N ALA A 50 5.98 -4.24 7.13
CA ALA A 50 7.28 -4.53 6.55
C ALA A 50 7.66 -3.43 5.54
N ASN A 51 6.70 -2.93 4.78
CA ASN A 51 6.88 -1.82 3.86
C ASN A 51 5.61 -0.96 3.79
N ALA A 52 5.76 0.35 3.84
CA ALA A 52 4.66 1.31 3.70
C ALA A 52 4.89 2.28 2.52
N LEU A 53 5.46 1.76 1.44
CA LEU A 53 5.73 2.53 0.23
C LEU A 53 4.43 3.18 -0.30
N ASN A 54 4.55 4.42 -0.76
CA ASN A 54 3.44 5.22 -1.30
C ASN A 54 2.30 5.52 -0.32
N LEU A 55 2.47 5.31 0.99
CA LEU A 55 1.49 5.72 1.99
C LEU A 55 1.59 7.24 2.18
N PRO A 56 0.58 8.03 1.75
CA PRO A 56 0.65 9.48 1.84
C PRO A 56 0.48 9.97 3.28
N ALA A 57 1.01 11.14 3.58
CA ALA A 57 0.70 11.82 4.83
C ALA A 57 -0.82 12.02 4.95
N TYR A 58 -1.36 11.78 6.15
CA TYR A 58 -2.79 11.84 6.43
C TYR A 58 -3.64 10.84 5.64
N ALA A 59 -3.05 9.73 5.18
CA ALA A 59 -3.77 8.64 4.55
C ALA A 59 -5.00 8.24 5.38
N LYS A 60 -6.12 8.02 4.71
CA LYS A 60 -7.38 7.68 5.37
C LYS A 60 -7.32 6.29 5.99
N VAL A 61 -7.84 6.14 7.20
CA VAL A 61 -8.12 4.84 7.82
C VAL A 61 -9.59 4.52 7.58
N ARG A 62 -9.85 3.36 6.96
CA ARG A 62 -11.20 2.92 6.60
C ARG A 62 -11.57 1.61 7.27
N LEU A 63 -12.79 1.55 7.75
CA LEU A 63 -13.43 0.34 8.27
C LEU A 63 -14.69 0.08 7.46
N ALA A 64 -14.80 -1.07 6.82
CA ALA A 64 -15.93 -1.41 5.95
C ALA A 64 -16.26 -0.32 4.89
N GLY A 65 -15.25 0.40 4.39
CA GLY A 65 -15.39 1.48 3.41
C GLY A 65 -15.64 2.87 3.98
N ALA A 66 -16.00 3.00 5.25
CA ALA A 66 -16.20 4.29 5.92
C ALA A 66 -14.88 4.85 6.46
N ASP A 67 -14.67 6.16 6.35
CA ASP A 67 -13.51 6.83 6.91
C ASP A 67 -13.66 6.91 8.45
N VAL A 68 -12.79 6.20 9.18
CA VAL A 68 -12.83 6.09 10.65
C VAL A 68 -11.62 6.70 11.34
N GLY A 69 -10.70 7.27 10.57
CA GLY A 69 -9.49 7.88 11.10
C GLY A 69 -8.52 8.28 9.99
N GLN A 70 -7.31 8.59 10.41
CA GLN A 70 -6.23 8.98 9.49
C GLN A 70 -4.86 8.60 10.04
N LEU A 71 -3.89 8.51 9.14
CA LEU A 71 -2.47 8.41 9.49
C LEU A 71 -2.04 9.71 10.18
N LYS A 72 -1.48 9.60 11.38
CA LYS A 72 -0.94 10.72 12.14
C LYS A 72 0.54 10.93 11.85
N ASP A 73 1.29 9.82 11.86
CA ASP A 73 2.73 9.81 11.65
C ASP A 73 3.20 8.44 11.18
N ILE A 74 4.37 8.38 10.57
CA ILE A 74 5.03 7.14 10.18
C ILE A 74 6.54 7.24 10.44
N VAL A 75 7.06 6.26 11.15
CA VAL A 75 8.47 6.22 11.55
C VAL A 75 9.08 4.88 11.13
N ALA A 76 10.27 4.93 10.52
CA ALA A 76 11.05 3.71 10.28
C ALA A 76 11.75 3.28 11.58
N ARG A 77 11.56 2.03 11.98
CA ARG A 77 12.20 1.42 13.15
C ARG A 77 12.51 -0.04 12.86
N ASP A 78 13.73 -0.46 13.13
CA ASP A 78 14.18 -1.87 12.99
C ASP A 78 13.79 -2.47 11.62
N TYR A 79 14.08 -1.74 10.54
CA TYR A 79 13.75 -2.12 9.16
C TYR A 79 12.26 -2.32 8.89
N THR A 80 11.38 -1.79 9.73
CA THR A 80 9.93 -1.79 9.56
C THR A 80 9.37 -0.37 9.56
N ALA A 81 8.17 -0.20 9.06
CA ALA A 81 7.45 1.06 9.11
C ALA A 81 6.38 1.00 10.21
N VAL A 82 6.52 1.82 11.23
CA VAL A 82 5.52 1.96 12.30
C VAL A 82 4.63 3.15 11.99
N ALA A 83 3.39 2.88 11.61
CA ALA A 83 2.38 3.88 11.30
C ALA A 83 1.52 4.16 12.55
N GLN A 84 1.43 5.42 12.96
CA GLN A 84 0.55 5.89 14.01
C GLN A 84 -0.80 6.29 13.40
N LEU A 85 -1.85 5.60 13.79
CA LEU A 85 -3.20 5.78 13.27
C LEU A 85 -4.07 6.48 14.32
N SER A 86 -4.56 7.66 13.99
CA SER A 86 -5.56 8.35 14.81
C SER A 86 -6.94 7.83 14.42
N ILE A 87 -7.65 7.25 15.38
CA ILE A 87 -8.99 6.69 15.20
C ILE A 87 -10.01 7.64 15.80
N ASN A 88 -11.09 7.89 15.09
CA ASN A 88 -12.13 8.82 15.51
C ASN A 88 -12.86 8.32 16.78
N GLU A 89 -13.37 9.28 17.54
CA GLU A 89 -14.22 8.98 18.70
C GLU A 89 -15.43 8.12 18.32
N GLY A 90 -15.79 7.20 19.21
CA GLY A 90 -16.92 6.28 18.98
C GLY A 90 -16.61 5.06 18.12
N VAL A 91 -15.48 5.03 17.41
CA VAL A 91 -15.06 3.86 16.63
C VAL A 91 -14.39 2.83 17.53
N ARG A 92 -14.93 1.61 17.55
CA ARG A 92 -14.41 0.51 18.38
C ARG A 92 -13.83 -0.56 17.48
N LEU A 93 -12.53 -0.82 17.61
CA LEU A 93 -11.81 -1.83 16.85
C LEU A 93 -11.50 -3.04 17.76
N PRO A 94 -11.98 -4.25 17.41
CA PRO A 94 -11.69 -5.44 18.19
C PRO A 94 -10.20 -5.80 18.15
N LYS A 95 -9.65 -6.31 19.26
CA LYS A 95 -8.32 -6.94 19.24
C LYS A 95 -8.35 -8.13 18.27
N GLY A 96 -7.27 -8.27 17.51
CA GLY A 96 -7.23 -9.27 16.45
C GLY A 96 -7.63 -8.72 15.06
N SER A 97 -8.01 -7.46 14.98
CA SER A 97 -8.16 -6.77 13.67
C SER A 97 -6.84 -6.82 12.89
N THR A 98 -6.96 -6.90 11.58
CA THR A 98 -5.85 -6.80 10.62
C THR A 98 -5.90 -5.46 9.92
N VAL A 99 -4.74 -5.02 9.43
CA VAL A 99 -4.62 -3.76 8.70
C VAL A 99 -3.95 -4.01 7.36
N GLU A 100 -4.55 -3.52 6.30
CA GLU A 100 -4.02 -3.64 4.94
C GLU A 100 -3.81 -2.26 4.33
N LEU A 101 -2.68 -2.07 3.65
CA LEU A 101 -2.53 -0.95 2.73
C LEU A 101 -3.20 -1.32 1.41
N ARG A 102 -4.11 -0.48 0.93
CA ARG A 102 -4.87 -0.74 -0.29
C ARG A 102 -4.81 0.47 -1.21
N SER A 103 -4.64 0.23 -2.49
CA SER A 103 -4.77 1.28 -3.51
C SER A 103 -6.25 1.57 -3.76
N ALA A 104 -6.63 2.84 -3.69
CA ALA A 104 -7.97 3.31 -4.03
C ALA A 104 -8.15 3.46 -5.54
N THR A 105 -7.06 3.77 -6.24
CA THR A 105 -7.04 4.02 -7.67
C THR A 105 -5.82 3.36 -8.31
N PRO A 106 -5.84 3.06 -9.62
CA PRO A 106 -4.67 2.55 -10.35
C PRO A 106 -3.47 3.51 -10.31
N LEU A 107 -3.70 4.78 -10.01
CA LEU A 107 -2.66 5.82 -9.92
C LEU A 107 -1.91 5.81 -8.58
N GLY A 108 -2.22 4.89 -7.66
CA GLY A 108 -1.44 4.68 -6.45
C GLY A 108 -1.88 5.48 -5.23
N ASP A 109 -3.12 5.97 -5.20
CA ASP A 109 -3.67 6.59 -3.99
C ASP A 109 -3.93 5.51 -2.93
N VAL A 110 -3.07 5.44 -1.92
CA VAL A 110 -3.06 4.38 -0.90
C VAL A 110 -3.83 4.83 0.34
N PHE A 111 -4.66 3.96 0.86
CA PHE A 111 -5.35 4.13 2.13
C PHE A 111 -5.14 2.90 3.03
N ILE A 112 -5.46 3.06 4.31
CA ILE A 112 -5.30 2.05 5.34
C ILE A 112 -6.68 1.41 5.58
N ALA A 113 -6.83 0.13 5.23
CA ALA A 113 -8.05 -0.62 5.47
C ALA A 113 -7.92 -1.44 6.76
N VAL A 114 -8.81 -1.23 7.71
CA VAL A 114 -8.91 -2.04 8.92
C VAL A 114 -9.99 -3.09 8.71
N LYS A 115 -9.67 -4.35 9.02
CA LYS A 115 -10.58 -5.48 8.95
C LYS A 115 -10.73 -6.12 10.33
N PRO A 116 -11.90 -6.13 10.93
CA PRO A 116 -12.16 -6.88 12.15
C PRO A 116 -11.96 -8.38 11.91
N PRO A 117 -11.69 -9.18 12.96
CA PRO A 117 -11.68 -10.63 12.84
C PRO A 117 -13.05 -11.15 12.39
N ALA A 118 -13.06 -12.29 11.68
CA ALA A 118 -14.28 -12.87 11.09
C ALA A 118 -15.37 -13.21 12.13
N LYS A 119 -14.97 -13.45 13.37
CA LYS A 119 -15.89 -13.68 14.50
C LYS A 119 -15.56 -12.67 15.60
N VAL A 120 -16.49 -11.77 15.85
CA VAL A 120 -16.43 -10.81 16.96
C VAL A 120 -17.54 -11.17 17.93
N THR A 121 -17.18 -11.55 19.16
CA THR A 121 -18.14 -11.75 20.26
C THR A 121 -18.49 -10.41 20.89
N ALA A 122 -19.64 -10.32 21.57
CA ALA A 122 -20.06 -9.08 22.24
C ALA A 122 -19.02 -8.60 23.28
N ASP A 123 -18.34 -9.54 23.93
CA ASP A 123 -17.32 -9.27 24.94
C ASP A 123 -15.88 -9.24 24.38
N ALA A 124 -15.72 -9.17 23.06
CA ALA A 124 -14.39 -9.13 22.46
C ALA A 124 -13.58 -7.93 22.99
N PRO A 125 -12.33 -8.13 23.42
CA PRO A 125 -11.50 -7.03 23.87
C PRO A 125 -11.26 -6.05 22.71
N MET A 126 -11.36 -4.74 23.02
CA MET A 126 -11.15 -3.68 22.04
C MET A 126 -9.73 -3.14 22.10
N LEU A 127 -9.24 -2.63 20.96
CA LEU A 127 -8.00 -1.88 20.89
C LEU A 127 -8.17 -0.57 21.68
N ARG A 128 -7.11 -0.19 22.40
CA ARG A 128 -7.03 1.00 23.23
C ARG A 128 -5.93 1.92 22.74
N ASP A 129 -5.90 3.11 23.27
CA ASP A 129 -4.82 4.06 23.01
C ASP A 129 -3.45 3.44 23.30
N GLY A 130 -2.53 3.59 22.36
CA GLY A 130 -1.18 3.02 22.43
C GLY A 130 -1.06 1.55 22.01
N ASP A 131 -2.15 0.82 21.78
CA ASP A 131 -2.09 -0.59 21.33
C ASP A 131 -1.39 -0.69 19.97
N THR A 132 -0.70 -1.80 19.74
CA THR A 132 0.04 -2.07 18.51
C THR A 132 -0.52 -3.28 17.79
N ILE A 133 -0.76 -3.13 16.51
CA ILE A 133 -1.07 -4.22 15.56
C ILE A 133 0.27 -4.69 14.99
N PRO A 134 0.68 -5.93 15.28
CA PRO A 134 1.98 -6.43 14.88
C PRO A 134 2.04 -6.76 13.38
N ILE A 135 3.26 -6.94 12.87
CA ILE A 135 3.54 -7.14 11.45
C ILE A 135 2.83 -8.34 10.84
N GLU A 136 2.60 -9.39 11.62
CA GLU A 136 1.88 -10.61 11.18
C GLU A 136 0.40 -10.34 10.88
N LYS A 137 -0.13 -9.20 11.33
CA LYS A 137 -1.50 -8.77 11.12
C LYS A 137 -1.62 -7.56 10.19
N THR A 138 -0.55 -7.24 9.50
CA THR A 138 -0.53 -6.18 8.51
C THR A 138 -0.19 -6.73 7.12
N THR A 139 -0.68 -6.07 6.09
CA THR A 139 -0.40 -6.43 4.69
C THR A 139 -0.08 -5.17 3.91
N GLU A 140 0.93 -5.25 3.07
CA GLU A 140 1.37 -4.18 2.19
C GLU A 140 0.40 -3.97 1.03
N ALA A 141 0.47 -2.81 0.40
CA ALA A 141 -0.23 -2.57 -0.86
C ALA A 141 0.39 -3.43 -1.98
N ALA A 142 -0.46 -4.10 -2.73
CA ALA A 142 0.00 -4.76 -3.95
C ALA A 142 0.43 -3.70 -4.96
N THR A 143 1.65 -3.81 -5.46
CA THR A 143 2.18 -2.94 -6.49
C THR A 143 2.09 -3.60 -7.87
N VAL A 144 2.09 -2.80 -8.94
CA VAL A 144 2.10 -3.32 -10.30
C VAL A 144 3.34 -4.15 -10.55
N GLU A 145 4.48 -3.73 -9.97
CA GLU A 145 5.75 -4.45 -10.04
C GLU A 145 5.66 -5.85 -9.43
N ASN A 146 4.98 -5.97 -8.26
CA ASN A 146 4.75 -7.27 -7.61
C ASN A 146 3.86 -8.19 -8.47
N LEU A 147 2.84 -7.62 -9.11
CA LEU A 147 1.98 -8.35 -10.04
C LEU A 147 2.75 -8.80 -11.27
N LEU A 148 3.56 -7.93 -11.87
CA LEU A 148 4.38 -8.26 -13.04
C LEU A 148 5.45 -9.31 -12.69
N THR A 149 6.10 -9.18 -11.52
CA THR A 149 7.06 -10.16 -11.03
C THR A 149 6.40 -11.52 -10.80
N GLY A 150 5.22 -11.53 -10.16
CA GLY A 150 4.44 -12.75 -9.98
C GLY A 150 4.01 -13.39 -11.29
N ALA A 151 3.59 -12.58 -12.27
CA ALA A 151 3.25 -13.06 -13.61
C ALA A 151 4.50 -13.60 -14.34
N ALA A 152 5.64 -12.92 -14.26
CA ALA A 152 6.89 -13.37 -14.85
C ALA A 152 7.37 -14.71 -14.24
N VAL A 153 7.25 -14.87 -12.90
CA VAL A 153 7.56 -16.14 -12.22
C VAL A 153 6.62 -17.25 -12.67
N LEU A 154 5.34 -16.96 -12.84
CA LEU A 154 4.35 -17.93 -13.30
C LEU A 154 4.65 -18.38 -14.75
N VAL A 155 5.02 -17.43 -15.62
CA VAL A 155 5.31 -17.71 -17.04
C VAL A 155 6.68 -18.36 -17.22
N ASN A 156 7.71 -17.87 -16.54
CA ASN A 156 9.11 -18.32 -16.73
C ASN A 156 9.55 -19.38 -15.70
N GLY A 157 8.88 -19.48 -14.58
CA GLY A 157 9.33 -20.19 -13.38
C GLY A 157 9.01 -21.67 -13.33
N GLY A 158 8.75 -22.33 -14.45
CA GLY A 158 8.55 -23.78 -14.44
C GLY A 158 7.27 -24.26 -13.74
N ALA A 159 6.41 -23.37 -13.23
CA ALA A 159 5.11 -23.79 -12.69
C ALA A 159 4.29 -24.51 -13.77
N ILE A 160 4.36 -24.03 -15.00
CA ILE A 160 3.74 -24.67 -16.16
C ILE A 160 4.46 -25.99 -16.51
N GLN A 161 5.79 -26.00 -16.44
CA GLN A 161 6.57 -27.22 -16.68
C GLN A 161 6.34 -28.26 -15.58
N ASN A 162 6.38 -27.86 -14.31
CA ASN A 162 6.08 -28.73 -13.17
C ASN A 162 4.65 -29.30 -13.24
N LEU A 163 3.66 -28.50 -13.62
CA LEU A 163 2.30 -28.97 -13.84
C LEU A 163 2.22 -29.95 -15.02
N THR A 164 2.94 -29.68 -16.10
CA THR A 164 3.06 -30.59 -17.26
C THR A 164 3.70 -31.90 -16.86
N ASP A 165 4.76 -31.89 -16.06
CA ASP A 165 5.46 -33.08 -15.58
C ASP A 165 4.57 -33.90 -14.62
N ILE A 166 3.83 -33.25 -13.72
CA ILE A 166 2.85 -33.91 -12.86
C ILE A 166 1.75 -34.56 -13.69
N ILE A 167 1.20 -33.87 -14.67
CA ILE A 167 0.16 -34.38 -15.57
C ILE A 167 0.68 -35.56 -16.40
N ASN A 168 1.90 -35.44 -16.95
CA ASN A 168 2.53 -36.51 -17.71
C ASN A 168 2.88 -37.72 -16.83
N GLY A 169 3.36 -37.48 -15.60
CA GLY A 169 3.62 -38.51 -14.60
C GLY A 169 2.35 -39.25 -14.19
N ALA A 170 1.28 -38.52 -13.92
CA ALA A 170 -0.02 -39.11 -13.62
C ALA A 170 -0.61 -39.89 -14.83
N GLY A 171 -0.41 -39.37 -16.04
CA GLY A 171 -0.80 -40.07 -17.28
C GLY A 171 -0.07 -41.38 -17.48
N LYS A 172 1.24 -41.45 -17.19
CA LYS A 172 2.04 -42.68 -17.22
C LYS A 172 1.61 -43.67 -16.12
N ALA A 173 1.34 -43.19 -14.91
CA ALA A 173 0.88 -44.00 -13.79
C ALA A 173 -0.50 -44.61 -13.99
N ALA A 174 -1.37 -43.95 -14.73
CA ALA A 174 -2.75 -44.43 -15.06
C ALA A 174 -2.78 -45.61 -16.08
N GLY A 175 -1.66 -45.90 -16.73
CA GLY A 175 -1.50 -47.01 -17.68
C GLY A 175 -2.45 -46.95 -18.90
N ASP A 176 -2.36 -48.00 -19.77
CA ASP A 176 -3.15 -48.05 -21.00
C ASP A 176 -4.68 -48.15 -20.78
N ASN A 177 -5.12 -48.57 -19.60
CA ASN A 177 -6.52 -48.66 -19.18
C ASN A 177 -6.99 -47.47 -18.30
N GLY A 178 -6.17 -46.50 -18.02
CA GLY A 178 -6.44 -45.34 -17.18
C GLY A 178 -7.28 -44.28 -17.85
N GLY A 179 -8.38 -44.66 -18.39
CA GLY A 179 -9.48 -43.80 -18.80
C GLY A 179 -9.18 -42.79 -19.92
N LYS A 180 -9.90 -42.97 -21.00
CA LYS A 180 -9.97 -42.01 -22.13
C LYS A 180 -10.17 -40.57 -21.63
N ASN A 181 -10.98 -40.42 -20.59
CA ASN A 181 -11.28 -39.13 -19.95
C ASN A 181 -10.05 -38.44 -19.35
N PHE A 182 -9.09 -39.19 -18.79
CA PHE A 182 -7.86 -38.58 -18.24
C PHE A 182 -6.93 -38.11 -19.36
N ARG A 183 -6.81 -38.88 -20.45
CA ARG A 183 -6.05 -38.44 -21.64
C ARG A 183 -6.69 -37.23 -22.30
N ASP A 184 -7.99 -37.18 -22.39
CA ASP A 184 -8.72 -36.01 -22.93
C ASP A 184 -8.59 -34.80 -22.05
N LEU A 185 -8.59 -34.95 -20.71
CA LEU A 185 -8.29 -33.86 -19.76
C LEU A 185 -6.89 -33.33 -19.94
N VAL A 186 -5.87 -34.20 -20.03
CA VAL A 186 -4.47 -33.83 -20.25
C VAL A 186 -4.31 -33.10 -21.59
N ALA A 187 -4.92 -33.63 -22.67
CA ALA A 187 -4.87 -33.01 -23.99
C ALA A 187 -5.52 -31.62 -24.01
N ASN A 188 -6.66 -31.45 -23.33
CA ASN A 188 -7.37 -30.17 -23.22
C ASN A 188 -6.57 -29.18 -22.36
N THR A 189 -5.97 -29.61 -21.26
CA THR A 189 -5.10 -28.79 -20.42
C THR A 189 -3.87 -28.33 -21.18
N ASN A 190 -3.21 -29.21 -21.92
CA ASN A 190 -2.07 -28.83 -22.79
C ASN A 190 -2.47 -27.83 -23.88
N LYS A 191 -3.67 -27.98 -24.47
CA LYS A 191 -4.20 -27.03 -25.46
C LYS A 191 -4.42 -25.66 -24.82
N LEU A 192 -5.00 -25.64 -23.61
CA LEU A 192 -5.21 -24.40 -22.85
C LEU A 192 -3.89 -23.69 -22.53
N LEU A 193 -2.89 -24.43 -22.03
CA LEU A 193 -1.57 -23.92 -21.73
C LEU A 193 -0.86 -23.34 -22.96
N ARG A 194 -0.93 -24.01 -24.11
CA ARG A 194 -0.40 -23.48 -25.38
C ARG A 194 -1.08 -22.21 -25.82
N THR A 195 -2.40 -22.13 -25.65
CA THR A 195 -3.19 -20.92 -25.98
C THR A 195 -2.83 -19.77 -25.05
N MET A 196 -2.64 -20.04 -23.77
CA MET A 196 -2.19 -19.03 -22.79
C MET A 196 -0.79 -18.53 -23.12
N ASN A 197 0.15 -19.41 -23.42
CA ASN A 197 1.53 -19.04 -23.79
C ASN A 197 1.55 -18.17 -25.06
N ALA A 198 0.81 -18.53 -26.08
CA ALA A 198 0.70 -17.74 -27.32
C ALA A 198 0.09 -16.34 -27.10
N ARG A 199 -0.81 -16.20 -26.10
CA ARG A 199 -1.38 -14.88 -25.73
C ARG A 199 -0.43 -14.07 -24.88
N THR A 200 0.45 -14.69 -24.12
CA THR A 200 1.49 -14.02 -23.34
C THR A 200 2.51 -13.36 -24.26
N ASP A 201 2.89 -14.03 -25.34
CA ASP A 201 3.78 -13.44 -26.36
C ASP A 201 3.13 -12.20 -27.01
N GLN A 202 1.83 -12.27 -27.33
CA GLN A 202 1.08 -11.13 -27.87
C GLN A 202 0.97 -9.95 -26.88
N LEU A 203 0.85 -10.22 -25.58
CA LEU A 203 0.86 -9.19 -24.54
C LEU A 203 2.24 -8.55 -24.40
N SER A 204 3.29 -9.35 -24.45
CA SER A 204 4.67 -8.86 -24.42
C SER A 204 4.98 -7.96 -25.63
N ASP A 205 4.59 -8.38 -26.82
CA ASP A 205 4.74 -7.59 -28.03
C ASP A 205 3.94 -6.27 -27.99
N SER A 206 2.72 -6.31 -27.42
CA SER A 206 1.90 -5.12 -27.24
C SER A 206 2.49 -4.15 -26.23
N LEU A 207 3.10 -4.63 -25.15
CA LEU A 207 3.79 -3.81 -24.15
C LEU A 207 5.07 -3.20 -24.72
N THR A 208 5.80 -3.94 -25.54
CA THR A 208 7.01 -3.44 -26.22
C THR A 208 6.68 -2.39 -27.27
N ALA A 209 5.52 -2.48 -27.91
CA ALA A 209 5.05 -1.47 -28.88
C ALA A 209 4.54 -0.16 -28.24
N LEU A 210 4.31 -0.16 -26.93
CA LEU A 210 3.85 0.99 -26.13
C LEU A 210 4.98 1.71 -25.38
N SER A 211 6.20 1.16 -25.41
CA SER A 211 7.42 1.74 -24.81
C SER A 211 8.25 2.48 -25.87
#